data_9087aec57c70c43bc5db9572ff099334
#
_entry.id   9087aec57c70c43bc5db9572ff099334
#
_cell.length_a   1.000
_cell.length_b   1.000
_cell.length_c   1.000
_cell.angle_alpha   90.00
_cell.angle_beta   90.00
_cell.angle_gamma   90.00
#
_symmetry.space_group_name_H-M   'P 1'
#
loop_
_entity.id
_entity.type
_entity.pdbx_description
1 polymer ?
#
loop_
_entity_poly.entity_id
_entity_poly.type
_entity_poly.pdbx_seq_one_letter_code
_entity_poly.pdbx_strand_id
1 'polypeptide(L)'
;MNGWHMEKIKMKYLLINGKREKYYNVDNIECMNLTGFPTVKKRGRAKNPVTYYNIANAFDIETTNVKSDKPYAFMYHWQFCLNNDIVIFGTTWEEYIRLCEVLQKKLELSDSKRLIVYVHNLGFEFQFLWSQLPEVKEVFARKKRKVLKFLSMGIEYRCSYMLSNMSLDKFCENSDGVTHNKLTGTYDYHKFRLPTTTTTPHELRYDYNDVKGLAECIVYRMKEYDLANMPLTSTGYVRRDFRKAMLSNPKNKELVKKLSLNKTLYTMLREAFRGGNTHANAVYVNMTMEKVRSYDISSSYPGAMIID
;
A
#
# COMPACT_ATOMS: atom_id res chain seq x y z
N MET A 1 42.33 5.53 23.71
CA MET A 1 42.13 4.38 22.80
C MET A 1 40.74 3.81 23.08
N ASN A 2 39.71 4.27 22.40
CA ASN A 2 38.36 3.74 22.54
C ASN A 2 38.09 2.82 21.38
N GLY A 3 38.26 1.52 21.62
CA GLY A 3 37.89 0.48 20.67
C GLY A 3 36.40 0.40 20.50
N TRP A 4 35.87 0.94 19.41
CA TRP A 4 34.53 0.68 18.97
C TRP A 4 34.45 -0.76 18.53
N HIS A 5 33.86 -1.63 19.35
CA HIS A 5 33.43 -2.95 18.89
C HIS A 5 32.32 -2.72 17.84
N MET A 6 32.70 -2.79 16.57
CA MET A 6 31.71 -3.04 15.52
C MET A 6 31.18 -4.46 15.76
N GLU A 7 30.05 -4.58 16.46
CA GLU A 7 29.32 -5.83 16.47
C GLU A 7 29.03 -6.21 15.02
N LYS A 8 29.56 -7.37 14.62
CA LYS A 8 29.34 -7.91 13.28
C LYS A 8 27.84 -8.08 13.10
N ILE A 9 27.24 -7.35 12.14
CA ILE A 9 25.86 -7.50 11.74
C ILE A 9 25.59 -8.99 11.49
N LYS A 10 24.81 -9.63 12.38
CA LYS A 10 24.45 -11.06 12.23
C LYS A 10 23.39 -11.16 11.14
N MET A 11 23.84 -11.35 9.90
CA MET A 11 22.95 -11.58 8.76
C MET A 11 22.33 -12.97 8.83
N LYS A 12 21.02 -13.04 8.64
CA LYS A 12 20.26 -14.28 8.48
C LYS A 12 19.91 -14.46 7.01
N TYR A 13 19.67 -15.72 6.61
CA TYR A 13 19.40 -16.07 5.21
C TYR A 13 18.21 -16.99 5.10
N LEU A 14 17.43 -16.78 4.05
CA LEU A 14 16.37 -17.67 3.58
C LEU A 14 16.74 -18.24 2.21
N LEU A 15 16.32 -19.45 1.93
CA LEU A 15 16.40 -20.01 0.58
C LEU A 15 15.07 -19.78 -0.15
N ILE A 16 15.06 -18.90 -1.14
CA ILE A 16 13.89 -18.53 -1.94
C ILE A 16 14.22 -18.78 -3.40
N ASN A 17 13.45 -19.60 -4.09
CA ASN A 17 13.64 -19.96 -5.50
C ASN A 17 15.11 -20.39 -5.83
N GLY A 18 15.73 -21.14 -4.91
CA GLY A 18 17.13 -21.58 -5.06
C GLY A 18 18.20 -20.53 -4.76
N LYS A 19 17.84 -19.30 -4.43
CA LYS A 19 18.74 -18.21 -4.06
C LYS A 19 18.75 -17.98 -2.55
N ARG A 20 19.90 -17.56 -2.03
CA ARG A 20 20.05 -17.14 -0.62
C ARG A 20 19.70 -15.67 -0.49
N GLU A 21 18.53 -15.39 0.07
CA GLU A 21 18.05 -14.03 0.36
C GLU A 21 18.38 -13.64 1.80
N LYS A 22 18.84 -12.40 1.98
CA LYS A 22 19.20 -11.85 3.29
C LYS A 22 17.98 -11.24 3.96
N TYR A 23 17.90 -11.40 5.29
CA TYR A 23 16.95 -10.64 6.09
C TYR A 23 17.59 -10.18 7.40
N TYR A 24 16.99 -9.21 8.03
CA TYR A 24 17.53 -8.44 9.13
C TYR A 24 16.52 -8.29 10.26
N ASN A 25 16.98 -7.86 11.43
CA ASN A 25 16.17 -7.34 12.52
C ASN A 25 16.45 -5.84 12.71
N VAL A 26 15.77 -5.20 13.65
CA VAL A 26 15.92 -3.76 13.92
C VAL A 26 17.35 -3.39 14.34
N ASP A 27 18.00 -4.22 15.17
CA ASP A 27 19.38 -3.97 15.63
C ASP A 27 20.36 -3.87 14.45
N ASN A 28 20.15 -4.69 13.42
CA ASN A 28 20.97 -4.61 12.21
C ASN A 28 20.83 -3.25 11.51
N ILE A 29 19.60 -2.70 11.45
CA ILE A 29 19.31 -1.42 10.80
C ILE A 29 19.95 -0.26 11.55
N GLU A 30 20.01 -0.32 12.87
CA GLU A 30 20.73 0.68 13.68
C GLU A 30 22.20 0.79 13.30
N CYS A 31 22.85 -0.33 12.93
CA CYS A 31 24.23 -0.37 12.53
C CYS A 31 24.47 -0.04 11.04
N MET A 32 23.43 -0.08 10.20
CA MET A 32 23.55 0.15 8.75
C MET A 32 23.70 1.62 8.41
N ASN A 33 24.49 1.89 7.36
CA ASN A 33 24.51 3.19 6.73
C ASN A 33 23.37 3.29 5.71
N LEU A 34 22.43 4.21 5.94
CA LEU A 34 21.26 4.47 5.08
C LEU A 34 21.39 5.81 4.32
N THR A 35 22.60 6.18 3.92
CA THR A 35 22.85 7.41 3.15
C THR A 35 22.80 7.16 1.64
N GLY A 36 22.67 8.24 0.86
CA GLY A 36 22.77 8.19 -0.60
C GLY A 36 21.48 7.82 -1.32
N PHE A 37 20.36 7.63 -0.63
CA PHE A 37 19.09 7.37 -1.30
C PHE A 37 18.61 8.60 -2.09
N PRO A 38 18.11 8.40 -3.32
CA PRO A 38 17.62 9.48 -4.15
C PRO A 38 16.36 10.12 -3.55
N THR A 39 16.21 11.42 -3.76
CA THR A 39 15.03 12.18 -3.34
C THR A 39 14.34 12.85 -4.51
N VAL A 40 13.05 13.12 -4.38
CA VAL A 40 12.24 13.82 -5.37
C VAL A 40 11.27 14.78 -4.68
N LYS A 41 11.01 15.92 -5.31
CA LYS A 41 10.02 16.90 -4.82
C LYS A 41 8.67 16.67 -5.48
N LYS A 42 7.61 16.79 -4.69
CA LYS A 42 6.25 16.75 -5.22
C LYS A 42 6.02 17.91 -6.16
N ARG A 43 5.62 17.62 -7.41
CA ARG A 43 5.27 18.66 -8.39
C ARG A 43 3.97 19.36 -7.97
N GLY A 44 3.94 20.68 -8.07
CA GLY A 44 2.76 21.47 -7.73
C GLY A 44 3.08 22.95 -7.59
N ARG A 45 2.09 23.74 -7.11
CA ARG A 45 2.21 25.18 -6.88
C ARG A 45 2.58 25.54 -5.44
N ALA A 46 2.86 24.55 -4.60
CA ALA A 46 3.23 24.81 -3.22
C ALA A 46 4.56 25.57 -3.15
N LYS A 47 4.62 26.62 -2.33
CA LYS A 47 5.83 27.41 -2.10
C LYS A 47 6.98 26.54 -1.55
N ASN A 48 6.63 25.64 -0.64
CA ASN A 48 7.56 24.67 -0.04
C ASN A 48 7.05 23.25 -0.33
N PRO A 49 7.44 22.62 -1.46
CA PRO A 49 6.99 21.30 -1.81
C PRO A 49 7.62 20.24 -0.89
N VAL A 50 6.83 19.25 -0.50
CA VAL A 50 7.32 18.10 0.26
C VAL A 50 8.33 17.33 -0.57
N THR A 51 9.45 16.97 0.04
CA THR A 51 10.49 16.12 -0.53
C THR A 51 10.24 14.69 -0.09
N TYR A 52 10.37 13.73 -0.99
CA TYR A 52 10.21 12.31 -0.72
C TYR A 52 11.47 11.55 -1.07
N TYR A 53 11.82 10.54 -0.29
CA TYR A 53 12.75 9.53 -0.74
C TYR A 53 12.14 8.75 -1.89
N ASN A 54 12.86 8.65 -3.01
CA ASN A 54 12.38 7.96 -4.23
C ASN A 54 12.88 6.52 -4.27
N ILE A 55 12.55 5.76 -3.24
CA ILE A 55 12.90 4.35 -3.02
C ILE A 55 11.64 3.55 -2.72
N ALA A 56 11.56 2.33 -3.27
CA ALA A 56 10.40 1.46 -3.09
C ALA A 56 10.46 0.76 -1.73
N ASN A 57 9.45 1.00 -0.90
CA ASN A 57 9.33 0.39 0.41
C ASN A 57 7.96 -0.26 0.57
N ALA A 58 7.92 -1.36 1.29
CA ALA A 58 6.70 -2.11 1.59
C ALA A 58 6.63 -2.52 3.06
N PHE A 59 5.42 -2.67 3.58
CA PHE A 59 5.15 -3.15 4.93
C PHE A 59 3.91 -4.04 4.92
N ASP A 60 3.94 -5.07 5.75
CA ASP A 60 2.82 -5.98 5.96
C ASP A 60 2.86 -6.56 7.38
N ILE A 61 1.74 -7.14 7.85
CA ILE A 61 1.63 -7.78 9.17
C ILE A 61 0.92 -9.13 9.06
N GLU A 62 1.32 -10.05 9.94
CA GLU A 62 0.61 -11.29 10.18
C GLU A 62 -0.15 -11.25 11.50
N THR A 63 -1.39 -11.74 11.50
CA THR A 63 -2.28 -11.66 12.65
C THR A 63 -2.85 -12.99 13.05
N THR A 64 -3.05 -13.16 14.37
CA THR A 64 -3.81 -14.27 14.95
C THR A 64 -5.20 -13.79 15.33
N ASN A 65 -6.22 -14.58 14.95
CA ASN A 65 -7.60 -14.35 15.36
C ASN A 65 -7.90 -15.13 16.64
N VAL A 66 -8.39 -14.43 17.66
CA VAL A 66 -8.84 -15.03 18.91
C VAL A 66 -10.36 -15.21 18.87
N LYS A 67 -10.82 -16.47 18.97
CA LYS A 67 -12.24 -16.79 19.06
C LYS A 67 -12.65 -16.66 20.53
N SER A 68 -13.51 -15.70 20.82
CA SER A 68 -14.09 -15.44 22.14
C SER A 68 -15.48 -14.82 21.95
N ASP A 69 -16.20 -14.53 23.02
CA ASP A 69 -17.50 -13.81 22.97
C ASP A 69 -17.37 -12.45 22.27
N LYS A 70 -16.20 -11.84 22.37
CA LYS A 70 -15.81 -10.64 21.62
C LYS A 70 -14.55 -10.94 20.81
N PRO A 71 -14.70 -11.46 19.56
CA PRO A 71 -13.56 -11.86 18.76
C PRO A 71 -12.67 -10.66 18.43
N TYR A 72 -11.37 -10.86 18.55
CA TYR A 72 -10.36 -9.84 18.22
C TYR A 72 -9.17 -10.49 17.51
N ALA A 73 -8.37 -9.66 16.86
CA ALA A 73 -7.12 -10.06 16.26
C ALA A 73 -5.97 -9.25 16.84
N PHE A 74 -4.78 -9.84 16.89
CA PHE A 74 -3.55 -9.15 17.23
C PHE A 74 -2.44 -9.55 16.27
N MET A 75 -1.49 -8.64 16.05
CA MET A 75 -0.29 -8.87 15.26
C MET A 75 0.69 -9.73 16.07
N TYR A 76 1.27 -10.73 15.40
CA TYR A 76 2.33 -11.56 15.99
C TYR A 76 3.65 -11.49 15.22
N HIS A 77 3.61 -11.02 13.96
CA HIS A 77 4.78 -10.83 13.11
C HIS A 77 4.55 -9.65 12.17
N TRP A 78 5.58 -8.88 11.89
CA TRP A 78 5.57 -7.83 10.90
C TRP A 78 6.81 -7.92 10.01
N GLN A 79 6.67 -7.47 8.79
CA GLN A 79 7.72 -7.44 7.79
C GLN A 79 7.78 -6.07 7.10
N PHE A 80 8.99 -5.63 6.84
CA PHE A 80 9.28 -4.36 6.18
C PHE A 80 10.35 -4.56 5.11
N CYS A 81 10.14 -4.04 3.91
CA CYS A 81 11.14 -3.98 2.85
C CYS A 81 11.55 -2.54 2.61
N LEU A 82 12.82 -2.21 2.82
CA LEU A 82 13.40 -0.90 2.56
C LEU A 82 14.15 -0.92 1.23
N ASN A 83 13.86 0.05 0.36
CA ASN A 83 14.51 0.26 -0.95
C ASN A 83 14.52 -0.99 -1.86
N ASN A 84 13.49 -1.83 -1.78
CA ASN A 84 13.43 -3.09 -2.52
C ASN A 84 14.67 -3.99 -2.33
N ASP A 85 15.38 -3.87 -1.23
CA ASP A 85 16.63 -4.61 -0.96
C ASP A 85 16.67 -5.19 0.46
N ILE A 86 16.46 -4.36 1.46
CA ILE A 86 16.65 -4.70 2.87
C ILE A 86 15.32 -5.18 3.45
N VAL A 87 15.15 -6.48 3.65
CA VAL A 87 13.96 -7.05 4.29
C VAL A 87 14.21 -7.23 5.78
N ILE A 88 13.30 -6.71 6.60
CA ILE A 88 13.39 -6.63 8.05
C ILE A 88 12.18 -7.32 8.66
N PHE A 89 12.39 -8.15 9.67
CA PHE A 89 11.35 -8.83 10.43
C PHE A 89 11.37 -8.43 11.89
N GLY A 90 10.19 -8.44 12.50
CA GLY A 90 10.02 -8.33 13.93
C GLY A 90 8.68 -8.91 14.38
N THR A 91 8.48 -8.97 15.69
CA THR A 91 7.35 -9.68 16.32
C THR A 91 6.53 -8.78 17.25
N THR A 92 7.03 -7.61 17.61
CA THR A 92 6.34 -6.69 18.51
C THR A 92 6.17 -5.29 17.91
N TRP A 93 5.20 -4.54 18.42
CA TRP A 93 4.99 -3.15 18.01
C TRP A 93 6.11 -2.24 18.50
N GLU A 94 6.71 -2.54 19.63
CA GLU A 94 7.87 -1.81 20.18
C GLU A 94 9.05 -1.89 19.19
N GLU A 95 9.33 -3.07 18.65
CA GLU A 95 10.35 -3.24 17.61
C GLU A 95 10.02 -2.43 16.35
N TYR A 96 8.75 -2.42 15.93
CA TYR A 96 8.33 -1.66 14.75
C TYR A 96 8.44 -0.14 14.96
N ILE A 97 8.02 0.35 16.12
CA ILE A 97 8.16 1.77 16.48
C ILE A 97 9.63 2.16 16.50
N ARG A 98 10.47 1.35 17.13
CA ARG A 98 11.93 1.55 17.15
C ARG A 98 12.51 1.58 15.72
N LEU A 99 12.06 0.71 14.80
CA LEU A 99 12.44 0.79 13.39
C LEU A 99 12.05 2.15 12.80
N CYS A 100 10.83 2.62 13.03
CA CYS A 100 10.37 3.92 12.55
C CYS A 100 11.23 5.08 13.10
N GLU A 101 11.59 5.04 14.39
CA GLU A 101 12.49 6.02 15.04
C GLU A 101 13.90 6.01 14.41
N VAL A 102 14.46 4.83 14.18
CA VAL A 102 15.76 4.66 13.53
C VAL A 102 15.73 5.24 12.11
N LEU A 103 14.68 4.91 11.33
CA LEU A 103 14.51 5.46 9.99
C LEU A 103 14.31 6.98 10.03
N GLN A 104 13.49 7.48 10.96
CA GLN A 104 13.27 8.91 11.13
C GLN A 104 14.59 9.65 11.39
N LYS A 105 15.39 9.15 12.31
CA LYS A 105 16.69 9.74 12.66
C LYS A 105 17.69 9.66 11.51
N LYS A 106 17.88 8.48 10.92
CA LYS A 106 18.90 8.26 9.87
C LYS A 106 18.59 8.96 8.55
N LEU A 107 17.32 9.05 8.21
CA LEU A 107 16.85 9.68 6.99
C LEU A 107 16.36 11.12 7.22
N GLU A 108 16.45 11.63 8.47
CA GLU A 108 15.98 12.97 8.86
C GLU A 108 14.53 13.21 8.41
N LEU A 109 13.65 12.22 8.67
CA LEU A 109 12.27 12.31 8.25
C LEU A 109 11.51 13.36 9.06
N SER A 110 10.61 14.06 8.36
CA SER A 110 9.76 15.11 8.91
C SER A 110 8.50 15.27 8.07
N ASP A 111 7.62 16.21 8.42
CA ASP A 111 6.44 16.52 7.62
C ASP A 111 6.79 17.03 6.20
N SER A 112 7.98 17.60 6.02
CA SER A 112 8.47 18.13 4.75
C SER A 112 9.46 17.21 4.02
N LYS A 113 10.02 16.19 4.68
CA LYS A 113 10.94 15.20 4.12
C LYS A 113 10.46 13.81 4.49
N ARG A 114 9.85 13.10 3.55
CA ARG A 114 9.06 11.89 3.84
C ARG A 114 9.61 10.64 3.18
N LEU A 115 9.38 9.52 3.85
CA LEU A 115 9.53 8.17 3.30
C LEU A 115 8.15 7.61 2.95
N ILE A 116 7.95 7.15 1.71
CA ILE A 116 6.71 6.47 1.32
C ILE A 116 6.85 4.97 1.56
N VAL A 117 5.87 4.39 2.24
CA VAL A 117 5.76 2.94 2.47
C VAL A 117 4.44 2.45 1.93
N TYR A 118 4.49 1.46 1.05
CA TYR A 118 3.29 0.83 0.51
C TYR A 118 2.85 -0.36 1.36
N VAL A 119 1.53 -0.45 1.53
CA VAL A 119 0.86 -1.54 2.24
C VAL A 119 -0.24 -2.07 1.34
N HIS A 120 -0.31 -3.39 1.16
CA HIS A 120 -1.36 -3.97 0.31
C HIS A 120 -2.64 -4.16 1.11
N ASN A 121 -3.70 -3.38 0.75
CA ASN A 121 -4.95 -3.26 1.51
C ASN A 121 -4.79 -2.53 2.86
N LEU A 122 -4.09 -1.41 2.88
CA LEU A 122 -3.79 -0.56 4.04
C LEU A 122 -4.96 -0.38 5.04
N GLY A 123 -6.21 -0.53 4.59
CA GLY A 123 -7.38 -0.44 5.46
C GLY A 123 -7.46 -1.53 6.53
N PHE A 124 -6.75 -2.66 6.35
CA PHE A 124 -6.62 -3.72 7.34
C PHE A 124 -5.52 -3.35 8.36
N GLU A 125 -4.30 -3.08 7.91
CA GLU A 125 -3.16 -2.77 8.77
C GLU A 125 -3.37 -1.47 9.55
N PHE A 126 -4.08 -0.50 8.96
CA PHE A 126 -4.40 0.77 9.62
C PHE A 126 -5.17 0.60 10.94
N GLN A 127 -5.99 -0.46 11.07
CA GLN A 127 -6.73 -0.72 12.31
C GLN A 127 -5.81 -1.07 13.48
N PHE A 128 -4.65 -1.66 13.18
CA PHE A 128 -3.61 -1.97 14.16
C PHE A 128 -2.66 -0.78 14.34
N LEU A 129 -2.18 -0.20 13.26
CA LEU A 129 -1.21 0.90 13.27
C LEU A 129 -1.74 2.18 13.95
N TRP A 130 -3.04 2.45 13.81
CA TRP A 130 -3.69 3.64 14.37
C TRP A 130 -3.45 3.84 15.88
N SER A 131 -3.50 2.76 16.66
CA SER A 131 -3.33 2.79 18.11
C SER A 131 -1.87 2.66 18.56
N GLN A 132 -0.97 2.25 17.70
CA GLN A 132 0.41 1.96 18.02
C GLN A 132 1.35 3.10 17.62
N LEU A 133 1.13 3.68 16.44
CA LEU A 133 2.00 4.73 15.93
C LEU A 133 1.72 6.09 16.61
N PRO A 134 2.77 6.85 16.98
CA PRO A 134 2.60 8.20 17.48
C PRO A 134 2.16 9.15 16.35
N GLU A 135 1.40 10.19 16.72
CA GLU A 135 1.03 11.31 15.85
C GLU A 135 0.47 10.92 14.47
N VAL A 136 -0.47 9.97 14.41
CA VAL A 136 -1.14 9.64 13.15
C VAL A 136 -1.92 10.83 12.63
N LYS A 137 -1.55 11.34 11.46
CA LYS A 137 -2.11 12.54 10.83
C LYS A 137 -2.27 12.40 9.31
N GLU A 138 -2.87 13.38 8.67
CA GLU A 138 -3.17 13.38 7.23
C GLU A 138 -3.89 12.13 6.74
N VAL A 139 -4.80 11.56 7.56
CA VAL A 139 -5.55 10.37 7.17
C VAL A 139 -6.49 10.71 6.01
N PHE A 140 -6.28 10.07 4.87
CA PHE A 140 -7.13 10.19 3.71
C PHE A 140 -7.80 8.86 3.44
N ALA A 141 -9.10 8.79 3.67
CA ALA A 141 -9.93 7.61 3.47
C ALA A 141 -11.10 7.91 2.55
N ARG A 142 -11.43 6.98 1.66
CA ARG A 142 -12.61 7.08 0.79
C ARG A 142 -13.91 6.73 1.52
N LYS A 143 -13.84 5.74 2.42
CA LYS A 143 -14.92 5.22 3.28
C LYS A 143 -14.29 4.67 4.56
N LYS A 144 -15.10 4.33 5.56
CA LYS A 144 -14.67 3.53 6.71
C LYS A 144 -13.91 2.28 6.21
N ARG A 145 -12.75 2.00 6.77
CA ARG A 145 -11.83 0.89 6.39
C ARG A 145 -11.27 0.95 4.95
N LYS A 146 -11.40 2.06 4.25
CA LYS A 146 -10.83 2.27 2.90
C LYS A 146 -9.82 3.42 2.94
N VAL A 147 -8.77 3.25 3.73
CA VAL A 147 -7.68 4.22 3.89
C VAL A 147 -6.78 4.16 2.65
N LEU A 148 -6.51 5.31 2.05
CA LEU A 148 -5.62 5.45 0.90
C LEU A 148 -4.21 5.83 1.34
N LYS A 149 -4.12 6.72 2.33
CA LYS A 149 -2.86 7.12 2.92
C LYS A 149 -3.04 7.70 4.31
N PHE A 150 -1.98 7.69 5.10
CA PHE A 150 -1.81 8.47 6.32
C PHE A 150 -0.33 8.78 6.56
N LEU A 151 -0.05 9.66 7.51
CA LEU A 151 1.30 10.08 7.88
C LEU A 151 1.53 9.85 9.38
N SER A 152 2.69 9.31 9.73
CA SER A 152 3.22 9.26 11.10
C SER A 152 4.74 9.28 11.05
N MET A 153 5.39 10.01 11.94
CA MET A 153 6.86 10.08 12.07
C MET A 153 7.62 10.41 10.76
N GLY A 154 6.98 11.14 9.82
CA GLY A 154 7.55 11.41 8.49
C GLY A 154 7.47 10.23 7.52
N ILE A 155 6.83 9.13 7.90
CA ILE A 155 6.53 7.98 7.05
C ILE A 155 5.10 8.13 6.52
N GLU A 156 4.96 8.23 5.19
CA GLU A 156 3.66 8.30 4.52
C GLU A 156 3.28 6.90 4.01
N TYR A 157 2.33 6.27 4.69
CA TYR A 157 1.80 4.96 4.29
C TYR A 157 0.79 5.12 3.16
N ARG A 158 0.89 4.30 2.12
CA ARG A 158 0.00 4.32 0.94
C ARG A 158 -0.56 2.95 0.61
N CYS A 159 -1.82 2.90 0.22
CA CYS A 159 -2.51 1.67 -0.17
C CYS A 159 -2.16 1.26 -1.60
N SER A 160 -1.45 0.15 -1.78
CA SER A 160 -1.13 -0.39 -3.10
C SER A 160 -2.32 -1.14 -3.75
N TYR A 161 -3.24 -1.68 -2.96
CA TYR A 161 -4.50 -2.22 -3.49
C TYR A 161 -5.32 -1.15 -4.23
N MET A 162 -5.44 0.05 -3.66
CA MET A 162 -6.14 1.15 -4.32
C MET A 162 -5.37 1.67 -5.54
N LEU A 163 -4.05 1.56 -5.53
CA LEU A 163 -3.18 1.93 -6.65
C LEU A 163 -3.33 0.97 -7.83
N SER A 164 -3.35 -0.35 -7.59
CA SER A 164 -3.41 -1.40 -8.60
C SER A 164 -4.84 -1.81 -8.96
N ASN A 165 -5.75 -1.78 -7.98
CA ASN A 165 -7.09 -2.37 -8.01
C ASN A 165 -7.06 -3.90 -8.27
N MET A 166 -6.03 -4.59 -7.80
CA MET A 166 -5.78 -6.02 -7.97
C MET A 166 -5.38 -6.64 -6.64
N SER A 167 -5.55 -7.96 -6.47
CA SER A 167 -4.88 -8.71 -5.40
C SER A 167 -3.36 -8.62 -5.56
N LEU A 168 -2.59 -8.85 -4.49
CA LEU A 168 -1.13 -8.78 -4.56
C LEU A 168 -0.56 -9.78 -5.57
N ASP A 169 -1.11 -10.98 -5.61
CA ASP A 169 -0.77 -12.02 -6.57
C ASP A 169 -0.89 -11.52 -8.01
N LYS A 170 -2.09 -11.03 -8.39
CA LYS A 170 -2.32 -10.44 -9.71
C LYS A 170 -1.48 -9.19 -9.98
N PHE A 171 -1.17 -8.42 -8.95
CA PHE A 171 -0.31 -7.24 -9.10
C PHE A 171 1.12 -7.66 -9.43
N CYS A 172 1.63 -8.71 -8.78
CA CYS A 172 2.93 -9.31 -9.12
C CYS A 172 2.95 -9.87 -10.53
N GLU A 173 1.95 -10.67 -10.92
CA GLU A 173 1.83 -11.24 -12.27
C GLU A 173 1.78 -10.19 -13.38
N ASN A 174 1.13 -9.04 -13.12
CA ASN A 174 0.99 -7.93 -14.08
C ASN A 174 2.12 -6.88 -13.98
N SER A 175 3.22 -7.19 -13.29
CA SER A 175 4.36 -6.28 -13.13
C SER A 175 5.63 -6.95 -13.64
N ASP A 176 6.12 -6.51 -14.79
CA ASP A 176 7.31 -7.11 -15.42
C ASP A 176 8.55 -6.95 -14.54
N GLY A 177 9.28 -8.05 -14.34
CA GLY A 177 10.52 -8.09 -13.58
C GLY A 177 10.33 -8.39 -12.09
N VAL A 178 9.11 -8.69 -11.64
CA VAL A 178 8.85 -9.21 -10.29
C VAL A 178 9.35 -10.66 -10.22
N THR A 179 10.15 -10.95 -9.21
CA THR A 179 10.75 -12.27 -8.98
C THR A 179 10.24 -12.96 -7.72
N HIS A 180 9.60 -12.19 -6.83
CA HIS A 180 9.02 -12.64 -5.57
C HIS A 180 7.49 -12.57 -5.63
N ASN A 181 6.89 -13.63 -6.19
CA ASN A 181 5.43 -13.72 -6.25
C ASN A 181 4.85 -14.13 -4.90
N LYS A 182 3.62 -13.67 -4.64
CA LYS A 182 2.88 -14.11 -3.46
C LYS A 182 2.75 -15.64 -3.46
N LEU A 183 3.10 -16.26 -2.33
CA LEU A 183 2.88 -17.70 -2.14
C LEU A 183 1.43 -17.95 -1.74
N THR A 184 0.71 -18.74 -2.51
CA THR A 184 -0.71 -19.05 -2.25
C THR A 184 -0.89 -20.47 -1.72
N GLY A 185 -1.88 -20.65 -0.82
CA GLY A 185 -2.37 -21.98 -0.40
C GLY A 185 -1.51 -22.75 0.61
N THR A 186 -0.41 -22.18 1.10
CA THR A 186 0.53 -22.92 1.96
C THR A 186 0.63 -22.37 3.38
N TYR A 187 -0.01 -21.23 3.67
CA TYR A 187 0.01 -20.59 4.98
C TYR A 187 -1.21 -21.01 5.82
N ASP A 188 -0.96 -21.59 6.99
CA ASP A 188 -2.05 -21.96 7.89
C ASP A 188 -2.50 -20.76 8.74
N TYR A 189 -3.53 -20.07 8.29
CA TYR A 189 -4.16 -18.94 8.99
C TYR A 189 -4.98 -19.35 10.22
N HIS A 190 -5.23 -20.64 10.45
CA HIS A 190 -5.97 -21.15 11.61
C HIS A 190 -5.07 -21.47 12.79
N LYS A 191 -3.75 -21.59 12.55
CA LYS A 191 -2.78 -21.83 13.61
C LYS A 191 -2.68 -20.60 14.51
N PHE A 192 -2.87 -20.83 15.81
CA PHE A 192 -2.68 -19.79 16.82
C PHE A 192 -1.19 -19.50 17.01
N ARG A 193 -0.80 -18.22 16.89
CA ARG A 193 0.58 -17.76 17.05
C ARG A 193 0.62 -16.55 17.97
N LEU A 194 1.66 -16.51 18.79
CA LEU A 194 2.00 -15.36 19.65
C LEU A 194 3.28 -14.69 19.11
N PRO A 195 3.58 -13.45 19.50
CA PRO A 195 4.87 -12.80 19.19
C PRO A 195 6.09 -13.62 19.61
N THR A 196 5.96 -14.49 20.59
CA THR A 196 6.99 -15.43 21.08
C THR A 196 7.03 -16.75 20.32
N THR A 197 6.09 -17.02 19.43
CA THR A 197 6.06 -18.26 18.63
C THR A 197 7.19 -18.22 17.60
N THR A 198 8.03 -19.24 17.58
CA THR A 198 9.09 -19.35 16.58
C THR A 198 8.50 -19.48 15.18
N THR A 199 8.81 -18.52 14.32
CA THR A 199 8.41 -18.53 12.91
C THR A 199 9.22 -19.56 12.15
N THR A 200 8.55 -20.43 11.41
CA THR A 200 9.22 -21.48 10.60
C THR A 200 9.87 -20.86 9.34
N PRO A 201 10.88 -21.52 8.76
CA PRO A 201 11.47 -21.06 7.49
C PRO A 201 10.48 -20.95 6.34
N HIS A 202 9.39 -21.73 6.38
CA HIS A 202 8.30 -21.63 5.40
C HIS A 202 7.47 -20.37 5.60
N GLU A 203 7.07 -20.06 6.82
CA GLU A 203 6.37 -18.82 7.18
C GLU A 203 7.21 -17.58 6.85
N LEU A 204 8.50 -17.58 7.21
CA LEU A 204 9.40 -16.48 6.86
C LEU A 204 9.55 -16.26 5.34
N ARG A 205 9.51 -17.34 4.53
CA ARG A 205 9.51 -17.20 3.06
C ARG A 205 8.23 -16.57 2.54
N TYR A 206 7.10 -16.93 3.14
CA TYR A 206 5.81 -16.33 2.81
C TYR A 206 5.84 -14.82 3.07
N ASP A 207 6.19 -14.44 4.30
CA ASP A 207 6.27 -13.05 4.75
C ASP A 207 7.29 -12.23 3.94
N TYR A 208 8.43 -12.84 3.60
CA TYR A 208 9.45 -12.22 2.75
C TYR A 208 8.90 -11.89 1.36
N ASN A 209 8.21 -12.84 0.72
CA ASN A 209 7.68 -12.67 -0.61
C ASN A 209 6.58 -11.60 -0.67
N ASP A 210 5.76 -11.46 0.38
CA ASP A 210 4.68 -10.48 0.42
C ASP A 210 5.24 -9.04 0.37
N VAL A 211 6.24 -8.70 1.17
CA VAL A 211 6.82 -7.35 1.15
C VAL A 211 7.82 -7.14 0.01
N LYS A 212 8.60 -8.15 -0.34
CA LYS A 212 9.58 -8.06 -1.43
C LYS A 212 8.88 -7.95 -2.78
N GLY A 213 7.90 -8.82 -3.04
CA GLY A 213 7.08 -8.77 -4.26
C GLY A 213 6.32 -7.45 -4.39
N LEU A 214 5.74 -6.94 -3.29
CA LEU A 214 5.12 -5.63 -3.30
C LEU A 214 6.12 -4.51 -3.64
N ALA A 215 7.31 -4.52 -3.04
CA ALA A 215 8.34 -3.52 -3.34
C ALA A 215 8.80 -3.59 -4.81
N GLU A 216 8.95 -4.79 -5.38
CA GLU A 216 9.24 -4.99 -6.82
C GLU A 216 8.13 -4.44 -7.71
N CYS A 217 6.86 -4.65 -7.36
CA CYS A 217 5.72 -4.05 -8.07
C CYS A 217 5.79 -2.51 -8.07
N ILE A 218 6.19 -1.92 -6.95
CA ILE A 218 6.36 -0.46 -6.85
C ILE A 218 7.54 0.00 -7.71
N VAL A 219 8.67 -0.72 -7.72
CA VAL A 219 9.79 -0.44 -8.65
C VAL A 219 9.33 -0.46 -10.10
N TYR A 220 8.50 -1.44 -10.49
CA TYR A 220 7.92 -1.48 -11.82
C TYR A 220 7.10 -0.21 -12.14
N ARG A 221 6.26 0.25 -11.21
CA ARG A 221 5.48 1.50 -11.36
C ARG A 221 6.36 2.76 -11.39
N MET A 222 7.52 2.73 -10.74
CA MET A 222 8.48 3.84 -10.74
C MET A 222 9.13 4.06 -12.11
N LYS A 223 9.04 3.13 -13.06
CA LYS A 223 9.48 3.35 -14.44
C LYS A 223 8.72 4.48 -15.14
N GLU A 224 7.45 4.70 -14.75
CA GLU A 224 6.59 5.73 -15.32
C GLU A 224 6.52 7.00 -14.46
N TYR A 225 6.53 6.85 -13.14
CA TYR A 225 6.32 7.94 -12.19
C TYR A 225 7.25 7.83 -10.99
N ASP A 226 7.87 8.94 -10.60
CA ASP A 226 8.50 9.02 -9.29
C ASP A 226 7.45 8.91 -8.16
N LEU A 227 7.86 8.45 -6.98
CA LEU A 227 6.95 8.17 -5.86
C LEU A 227 6.18 9.41 -5.36
N ALA A 228 6.78 10.60 -5.44
CA ALA A 228 6.11 11.84 -5.02
C ALA A 228 4.91 12.18 -5.93
N ASN A 229 4.99 11.81 -7.20
CA ASN A 229 4.01 12.13 -8.23
C ASN A 229 3.16 10.93 -8.66
N MET A 230 3.43 9.73 -8.15
CA MET A 230 2.63 8.54 -8.39
C MET A 230 1.20 8.73 -7.85
N PRO A 231 0.14 8.47 -8.64
CA PRO A 231 -1.25 8.54 -8.17
C PRO A 231 -1.53 7.58 -7.01
N LEU A 232 -2.51 7.90 -6.17
CA LEU A 232 -2.93 7.03 -5.06
C LEU A 232 -3.91 5.92 -5.48
N THR A 233 -4.47 6.01 -6.70
CA THR A 233 -5.47 5.06 -7.18
C THR A 233 -5.28 4.75 -8.67
N SER A 234 -5.74 3.58 -9.11
CA SER A 234 -5.73 3.18 -10.53
C SER A 234 -6.42 4.20 -11.44
N THR A 235 -7.58 4.71 -11.03
CA THR A 235 -8.29 5.77 -11.77
C THR A 235 -7.52 7.10 -11.80
N GLY A 236 -6.59 7.30 -10.88
CA GLY A 236 -5.72 8.46 -10.83
C GLY A 236 -4.78 8.57 -12.03
N TYR A 237 -4.29 7.43 -12.56
CA TYR A 237 -3.48 7.37 -13.79
C TYR A 237 -4.30 7.86 -14.99
N VAL A 238 -5.46 7.23 -15.22
CA VAL A 238 -6.36 7.58 -16.32
C VAL A 238 -6.73 9.07 -16.29
N ARG A 239 -7.12 9.57 -15.10
CA ARG A 239 -7.46 10.99 -14.93
C ARG A 239 -6.29 11.91 -15.24
N ARG A 240 -5.08 11.55 -14.86
CA ARG A 240 -3.87 12.34 -15.10
C ARG A 240 -3.57 12.41 -16.58
N ASP A 241 -3.57 11.26 -17.27
CA ASP A 241 -3.24 11.17 -18.70
C ASP A 241 -4.30 11.84 -19.54
N PHE A 242 -5.57 11.63 -19.24
CA PHE A 242 -6.68 12.33 -19.87
C PHE A 242 -6.55 13.85 -19.71
N ARG A 243 -6.29 14.32 -18.48
CA ARG A 243 -6.10 15.78 -18.25
C ARG A 243 -4.91 16.31 -18.98
N LYS A 244 -3.79 15.59 -19.05
CA LYS A 244 -2.60 15.99 -19.78
C LYS A 244 -2.92 16.12 -21.27
N ALA A 245 -3.54 15.11 -21.86
CA ALA A 245 -3.92 15.12 -23.28
C ALA A 245 -4.95 16.23 -23.58
N MET A 246 -6.00 16.33 -22.76
CA MET A 246 -7.08 17.30 -22.98
C MET A 246 -6.61 18.75 -22.80
N LEU A 247 -5.80 19.04 -21.77
CA LEU A 247 -5.34 20.40 -21.46
C LEU A 247 -4.08 20.81 -22.22
N SER A 248 -3.51 19.95 -23.05
CA SER A 248 -2.42 20.33 -23.97
C SER A 248 -2.91 21.30 -25.06
N ASN A 249 -4.19 21.21 -25.43
CA ASN A 249 -4.82 22.13 -26.38
C ASN A 249 -5.42 23.36 -25.63
N PRO A 250 -5.00 24.59 -25.95
CA PRO A 250 -5.53 25.80 -25.31
C PRO A 250 -7.04 25.99 -25.46
N LYS A 251 -7.64 25.60 -26.60
CA LYS A 251 -9.08 25.66 -26.82
C LYS A 251 -9.84 24.75 -25.87
N ASN A 252 -9.37 23.51 -25.64
CA ASN A 252 -9.96 22.61 -24.69
C ASN A 252 -9.84 23.12 -23.25
N LYS A 253 -8.72 23.75 -22.91
CA LYS A 253 -8.53 24.38 -21.60
C LYS A 253 -9.56 25.49 -21.34
N GLU A 254 -9.83 26.32 -22.35
CA GLU A 254 -10.84 27.37 -22.26
C GLU A 254 -12.26 26.78 -22.16
N LEU A 255 -12.57 25.77 -22.96
CA LEU A 255 -13.84 25.03 -22.92
C LEU A 255 -14.11 24.45 -21.54
N VAL A 256 -13.14 23.72 -20.96
CA VAL A 256 -13.26 23.15 -19.61
C VAL A 256 -13.51 24.25 -18.57
N LYS A 257 -12.85 25.41 -18.70
CA LYS A 257 -13.06 26.55 -17.81
C LYS A 257 -14.50 27.11 -17.93
N LYS A 258 -15.01 27.22 -19.14
CA LYS A 258 -16.39 27.66 -19.40
C LYS A 258 -17.45 26.66 -18.89
N LEU A 259 -17.17 25.35 -19.00
CA LEU A 259 -18.05 24.28 -18.55
C LEU A 259 -17.91 23.96 -17.04
N SER A 260 -17.02 24.64 -16.31
CA SER A 260 -16.87 24.41 -14.87
C SER A 260 -18.12 24.87 -14.12
N LEU A 261 -18.75 23.94 -13.41
CA LEU A 261 -19.96 24.18 -12.65
C LEU A 261 -19.66 24.96 -11.36
N ASN A 262 -20.59 25.80 -10.95
CA ASN A 262 -20.57 26.34 -9.60
C ASN A 262 -20.87 25.26 -8.56
N LYS A 263 -20.54 25.53 -7.29
CA LYS A 263 -20.67 24.54 -6.19
C LYS A 263 -22.11 24.01 -6.04
N THR A 264 -23.11 24.88 -6.12
CA THR A 264 -24.51 24.52 -5.94
C THR A 264 -24.97 23.54 -7.02
N LEU A 265 -24.76 23.93 -8.29
CA LEU A 265 -25.16 23.10 -9.44
C LEU A 265 -24.37 21.77 -9.44
N TYR A 266 -23.07 21.79 -9.09
CA TYR A 266 -22.30 20.56 -8.95
C TYR A 266 -22.88 19.63 -7.89
N THR A 267 -23.29 20.16 -6.73
CA THR A 267 -23.88 19.34 -5.66
C THR A 267 -25.21 18.72 -6.10
N MET A 268 -26.09 19.48 -6.71
CA MET A 268 -27.36 18.98 -7.25
C MET A 268 -27.14 17.87 -8.29
N LEU A 269 -26.27 18.08 -9.24
CA LEU A 269 -25.95 17.07 -10.26
C LEU A 269 -25.27 15.83 -9.67
N ARG A 270 -24.48 15.99 -8.60
CA ARG A 270 -23.89 14.86 -7.87
C ARG A 270 -24.93 14.01 -7.16
N GLU A 271 -25.98 14.60 -6.63
CA GLU A 271 -27.08 13.88 -6.01
C GLU A 271 -27.91 13.12 -7.06
N ALA A 272 -28.11 13.70 -8.23
CA ALA A 272 -28.80 13.08 -9.37
C ALA A 272 -27.93 12.00 -10.07
N PHE A 273 -26.59 12.11 -10.00
CA PHE A 273 -25.69 11.16 -10.65
C PHE A 273 -25.64 9.83 -9.89
N ARG A 274 -26.36 8.85 -10.42
CA ARG A 274 -26.44 7.49 -9.88
C ARG A 274 -26.10 6.49 -10.99
N GLY A 275 -25.58 5.32 -10.58
CA GLY A 275 -25.45 4.18 -11.48
C GLY A 275 -26.79 3.51 -11.77
N GLY A 276 -26.78 2.34 -12.39
CA GLY A 276 -27.95 1.53 -12.62
C GLY A 276 -28.73 1.28 -11.32
N ASN A 277 -30.05 1.27 -11.40
CA ASN A 277 -30.91 0.94 -10.28
C ASN A 277 -30.87 -0.57 -10.04
N THR A 278 -30.20 -0.97 -8.95
CA THR A 278 -30.13 -2.37 -8.52
C THR A 278 -30.95 -2.59 -7.27
N HIS A 279 -31.82 -3.58 -7.28
CA HIS A 279 -32.62 -3.98 -6.12
C HIS A 279 -32.82 -5.49 -6.07
N ALA A 280 -32.95 -6.03 -4.89
CA ALA A 280 -33.40 -7.41 -4.71
C ALA A 280 -34.92 -7.49 -4.90
N ASN A 281 -35.39 -8.58 -5.50
CA ASN A 281 -36.83 -8.84 -5.57
C ASN A 281 -37.32 -9.16 -4.15
N ALA A 282 -38.22 -8.31 -3.63
CA ALA A 282 -38.73 -8.41 -2.28
C ALA A 282 -39.47 -9.73 -2.01
N VAL A 283 -40.04 -10.35 -3.04
CA VAL A 283 -40.76 -11.63 -2.93
C VAL A 283 -39.83 -12.77 -2.51
N TYR A 284 -38.54 -12.71 -2.89
CA TYR A 284 -37.57 -13.76 -2.65
C TYR A 284 -36.55 -13.43 -1.55
N VAL A 285 -36.79 -12.38 -0.77
CA VAL A 285 -35.92 -12.04 0.36
C VAL A 285 -35.91 -13.21 1.38
N ASN A 286 -34.71 -13.58 1.81
CA ASN A 286 -34.45 -14.73 2.69
C ASN A 286 -34.81 -16.12 2.13
N MET A 287 -35.03 -16.23 0.83
CA MET A 287 -35.22 -17.54 0.16
C MET A 287 -33.93 -17.97 -0.55
N THR A 288 -33.64 -19.27 -0.47
CA THR A 288 -32.60 -19.87 -1.31
C THR A 288 -33.21 -20.24 -2.65
N MET A 289 -32.69 -19.65 -3.72
CA MET A 289 -33.14 -19.93 -5.10
C MET A 289 -32.19 -20.90 -5.77
N GLU A 290 -32.74 -22.00 -6.32
CA GLU A 290 -31.98 -22.96 -7.10
C GLU A 290 -32.11 -22.65 -8.60
N LYS A 291 -31.14 -23.16 -9.39
CA LYS A 291 -31.11 -23.05 -10.87
C LYS A 291 -31.13 -21.61 -11.38
N VAL A 292 -30.51 -20.70 -10.64
CA VAL A 292 -30.35 -19.29 -11.03
C VAL A 292 -29.27 -19.16 -12.10
N ARG A 293 -29.55 -18.38 -13.15
CA ARG A 293 -28.54 -17.98 -14.17
C ARG A 293 -28.22 -16.52 -13.98
N SER A 294 -26.93 -16.18 -14.04
CA SER A 294 -26.44 -14.80 -14.03
C SER A 294 -26.01 -14.42 -15.43
N TYR A 295 -26.40 -13.23 -15.86
CA TYR A 295 -25.98 -12.64 -17.14
C TYR A 295 -25.36 -11.28 -16.86
N ASP A 296 -24.24 -11.00 -17.53
CA ASP A 296 -23.57 -9.70 -17.49
C ASP A 296 -23.26 -9.23 -18.91
N ILE A 297 -23.40 -7.95 -19.15
CA ILE A 297 -23.05 -7.32 -20.43
C ILE A 297 -21.73 -6.60 -20.23
N SER A 298 -20.67 -7.14 -20.79
CA SER A 298 -19.34 -6.54 -20.73
C SER A 298 -19.34 -5.11 -21.25
N SER A 299 -18.83 -4.19 -20.42
CA SER A 299 -18.73 -2.77 -20.77
C SER A 299 -20.02 -2.12 -21.25
N SER A 300 -21.16 -2.51 -20.70
CA SER A 300 -22.51 -2.04 -21.10
C SER A 300 -22.60 -0.51 -21.20
N TYR A 301 -22.14 0.22 -20.18
CA TYR A 301 -22.17 1.69 -20.20
C TYR A 301 -21.23 2.31 -21.25
N PRO A 302 -19.95 1.93 -21.34
CA PRO A 302 -19.09 2.39 -22.44
C PRO A 302 -19.64 2.01 -23.81
N GLY A 303 -20.18 0.80 -23.95
CA GLY A 303 -20.82 0.36 -25.21
C GLY A 303 -21.99 1.26 -25.62
N ALA A 304 -22.91 1.55 -24.70
CA ALA A 304 -24.03 2.44 -24.94
C ALA A 304 -23.64 3.90 -25.23
N MET A 305 -22.48 4.36 -24.73
CA MET A 305 -21.98 5.71 -25.02
C MET A 305 -21.35 5.86 -26.42
N ILE A 306 -21.03 4.76 -27.08
CA ILE A 306 -20.36 4.75 -28.39
C ILE A 306 -21.37 4.50 -29.51
N ILE A 307 -22.51 3.87 -29.20
CA ILE A 307 -23.57 3.63 -30.17
C ILE A 307 -24.39 4.92 -30.28
N ASP A 308 -24.24 5.60 -31.41
CA ASP A 308 -25.11 6.72 -31.84
C ASP A 308 -26.43 6.17 -32.38
#